data_10174d78a57fcd4e7c7fbfa27a76b922
#
_entry.id   10174d78a57fcd4e7c7fbfa27a76b922
#
_cell.length_a   1.000
_cell.length_b   1.000
_cell.length_c   1.000
_cell.angle_alpha   90.00
_cell.angle_beta   90.00
_cell.angle_gamma   90.00
#
_symmetry.space_group_name_H-M   'P 1'
#
loop_
_entity.id
_entity.type
_entity.pdbx_description
1 polymer ?
#
loop_
_entity_poly.entity_id
_entity_poly.type
_entity_poly.pdbx_seq_one_letter_code
_entity_poly.pdbx_strand_id
1 'polypeptide(L)'
;MQIFDKLKLPEFNSGEVWLVGAGPGDVKLLTIFAVYALSKADVIIYDALVSNEILKFAKEDATLIYAGKRGGKPSHNQTDISKLIIQHAKDGQRVLRLKGGDPFVFARGAEESFTLNENNISYRVIPGITSSIGGMASASIPATSRNTNSSILFLTGHNTNGEMPDDINWQAVAKIPVVVMYM
;
A
#
# COMPACT_ATOMS: atom_id res chain seq x y z
N MET A 1 12.88 19.82 4.28
CA MET A 1 11.82 20.81 4.13
C MET A 1 11.84 21.46 2.73
N GLN A 2 12.94 22.01 2.24
CA GLN A 2 13.02 22.67 0.92
C GLN A 2 12.54 21.86 -0.31
N ILE A 3 12.58 20.52 -0.29
CA ILE A 3 12.17 19.70 -1.44
C ILE A 3 10.65 19.71 -1.63
N PHE A 4 9.89 19.67 -0.55
CA PHE A 4 8.42 19.64 -0.61
C PHE A 4 7.83 20.96 -1.13
N ASP A 5 8.47 22.10 -0.78
CA ASP A 5 8.06 23.43 -1.22
C ASP A 5 8.17 23.57 -2.75
N LYS A 6 9.21 22.94 -3.35
CA LYS A 6 9.41 22.93 -4.80
C LYS A 6 8.39 22.10 -5.56
N LEU A 7 7.83 21.05 -4.93
CA LEU A 7 6.95 20.07 -5.57
C LEU A 7 5.48 20.50 -5.59
N LYS A 8 5.10 21.56 -4.86
CA LYS A 8 3.71 22.03 -4.76
C LYS A 8 2.74 20.89 -4.46
N LEU A 9 3.10 20.03 -3.52
CA LEU A 9 2.29 18.89 -3.14
C LEU A 9 0.95 19.37 -2.55
N PRO A 10 -0.15 18.60 -2.76
CA PRO A 10 -1.45 18.97 -2.21
C PRO A 10 -1.42 18.97 -0.70
N GLU A 11 -2.27 19.78 -0.09
CA GLU A 11 -2.45 19.81 1.34
C GLU A 11 -3.12 18.52 1.83
N PHE A 12 -2.69 18.03 2.99
CA PHE A 12 -3.34 16.92 3.68
C PHE A 12 -4.30 17.52 4.71
N ASN A 13 -5.59 17.56 4.37
CA ASN A 13 -6.59 18.25 5.17
C ASN A 13 -7.06 17.40 6.35
N SER A 14 -7.57 18.07 7.40
CA SER A 14 -8.23 17.41 8.52
C SER A 14 -9.42 16.58 8.04
N GLY A 15 -9.55 15.35 8.57
CA GLY A 15 -10.60 14.43 8.21
C GLY A 15 -10.36 13.68 6.89
N GLU A 16 -9.28 13.94 6.18
CA GLU A 16 -8.89 13.16 5.00
C GLU A 16 -8.17 11.86 5.36
N VAL A 17 -8.31 10.87 4.49
CA VAL A 17 -7.57 9.61 4.55
C VAL A 17 -6.67 9.48 3.32
N TRP A 18 -5.37 9.26 3.53
CA TRP A 18 -4.46 8.96 2.44
C TRP A 18 -4.04 7.48 2.50
N LEU A 19 -4.34 6.73 1.41
CA LEU A 19 -3.91 5.35 1.19
C LEU A 19 -2.55 5.40 0.51
N VAL A 20 -1.49 5.03 1.21
CA VAL A 20 -0.11 5.29 0.77
C VAL A 20 0.67 3.99 0.66
N GLY A 21 1.35 3.81 -0.48
CA GLY A 21 2.28 2.70 -0.67
C GLY A 21 3.63 2.96 -0.01
N ALA A 22 4.05 2.02 0.82
CA ALA A 22 5.34 2.03 1.50
C ALA A 22 6.49 1.44 0.66
N GLY A 23 6.19 0.99 -0.57
CA GLY A 23 7.18 0.31 -1.38
C GLY A 23 7.52 -1.11 -0.89
N PRO A 24 8.56 -1.74 -1.44
CA PRO A 24 8.89 -3.16 -1.20
C PRO A 24 9.69 -3.41 0.08
N GLY A 25 9.83 -2.43 0.97
CA GLY A 25 10.51 -2.55 2.26
C GLY A 25 11.80 -1.73 2.39
N ASP A 26 12.53 -1.48 1.30
CA ASP A 26 13.69 -0.59 1.32
C ASP A 26 13.23 0.88 1.39
N VAL A 27 13.61 1.57 2.43
CA VAL A 27 13.26 2.98 2.68
C VAL A 27 13.68 3.93 1.53
N LYS A 28 14.72 3.60 0.79
CA LYS A 28 15.20 4.37 -0.37
C LYS A 28 14.24 4.30 -1.56
N LEU A 29 13.31 3.35 -1.54
CA LEU A 29 12.29 3.17 -2.57
C LEU A 29 10.94 3.80 -2.20
N LEU A 30 10.87 4.57 -1.12
CA LEU A 30 9.73 5.43 -0.84
C LEU A 30 9.59 6.51 -1.91
N THR A 31 8.36 6.77 -2.33
CA THR A 31 8.12 7.96 -3.13
C THR A 31 8.28 9.22 -2.27
N ILE A 32 8.73 10.31 -2.87
CA ILE A 32 8.82 11.61 -2.16
C ILE A 32 7.46 12.01 -1.59
N PHE A 33 6.38 11.67 -2.30
CA PHE A 33 5.03 11.95 -1.85
C PHE A 33 4.63 11.11 -0.63
N ALA A 34 5.07 9.86 -0.54
CA ALA A 34 4.87 9.03 0.66
C ALA A 34 5.60 9.61 1.88
N VAL A 35 6.84 10.09 1.70
CA VAL A 35 7.61 10.75 2.77
C VAL A 35 6.90 12.02 3.24
N TYR A 36 6.38 12.84 2.31
CA TYR A 36 5.57 13.99 2.66
C TYR A 36 4.32 13.61 3.46
N ALA A 37 3.57 12.60 3.00
CA ALA A 37 2.38 12.11 3.70
C ALA A 37 2.68 11.67 5.14
N LEU A 38 3.76 10.90 5.33
CA LEU A 38 4.25 10.47 6.65
C LEU A 38 4.54 11.66 7.57
N SER A 39 5.18 12.71 7.03
CA SER A 39 5.54 13.91 7.80
C SER A 39 4.34 14.80 8.18
N LYS A 40 3.15 14.55 7.60
CA LYS A 40 1.95 15.37 7.82
C LYS A 40 0.84 14.67 8.59
N ALA A 41 0.83 13.34 8.60
CA ALA A 41 -0.23 12.54 9.22
C ALA A 41 -0.31 12.71 10.73
N ASP A 42 -1.53 12.78 11.28
CA ASP A 42 -1.78 12.75 12.72
C ASP A 42 -1.85 11.31 13.24
N VAL A 43 -2.40 10.41 12.41
CA VAL A 43 -2.52 8.98 12.69
C VAL A 43 -2.00 8.18 11.51
N ILE A 44 -1.14 7.21 11.78
CA ILE A 44 -0.60 6.29 10.79
C ILE A 44 -1.02 4.87 11.16
N ILE A 45 -1.91 4.28 10.34
CA ILE A 45 -2.36 2.90 10.48
C ILE A 45 -1.59 2.06 9.48
N TYR A 46 -0.76 1.12 9.96
CA TYR A 46 0.17 0.37 9.12
C TYR A 46 0.09 -1.14 9.33
N ASP A 47 0.47 -1.92 8.31
CA ASP A 47 0.44 -3.39 8.33
C ASP A 47 1.83 -4.02 8.62
N ALA A 48 1.87 -5.36 8.62
CA ALA A 48 3.07 -6.13 8.94
C ALA A 48 4.20 -6.00 7.91
N LEU A 49 3.91 -5.55 6.69
CA LEU A 49 4.88 -5.44 5.60
C LEU A 49 5.62 -4.09 5.60
N VAL A 50 5.21 -3.18 6.47
CA VAL A 50 5.86 -1.88 6.63
C VAL A 50 7.03 -2.00 7.60
N SER A 51 8.24 -1.64 7.16
CA SER A 51 9.41 -1.66 8.02
C SER A 51 9.41 -0.52 9.04
N ASN A 52 9.98 -0.77 10.22
CA ASN A 52 10.10 0.26 11.26
C ASN A 52 10.95 1.47 10.82
N GLU A 53 11.84 1.30 9.84
CA GLU A 53 12.64 2.40 9.31
C GLU A 53 11.79 3.42 8.57
N ILE A 54 10.73 2.97 7.90
CA ILE A 54 9.78 3.84 7.21
C ILE A 54 9.01 4.71 8.21
N LEU A 55 8.66 4.16 9.37
CA LEU A 55 7.93 4.88 10.41
C LEU A 55 8.74 6.04 11.03
N LYS A 56 10.07 6.03 10.88
CA LYS A 56 10.93 7.15 11.34
C LYS A 56 10.69 8.46 10.57
N PHE A 57 10.01 8.42 9.42
CA PHE A 57 9.61 9.63 8.68
C PHE A 57 8.29 10.24 9.17
N ALA A 58 7.60 9.58 10.10
CA ALA A 58 6.44 10.15 10.76
C ALA A 58 6.84 11.38 11.59
N LYS A 59 5.90 12.33 11.75
CA LYS A 59 6.12 13.42 12.70
C LYS A 59 6.15 12.88 14.13
N GLU A 60 6.85 13.57 15.04
CA GLU A 60 7.12 13.10 16.41
C GLU A 60 5.85 12.82 17.22
N ASP A 61 4.79 13.61 17.00
CA ASP A 61 3.51 13.52 17.69
C ASP A 61 2.48 12.64 16.97
N ALA A 62 2.85 11.95 15.89
CA ALA A 62 1.95 11.05 15.17
C ALA A 62 1.61 9.81 15.99
N THR A 63 0.33 9.45 16.04
CA THR A 63 -0.12 8.18 16.61
C THR A 63 0.14 7.04 15.63
N LEU A 64 0.94 6.05 16.03
CA LEU A 64 1.25 4.88 15.22
C LEU A 64 0.38 3.69 15.66
N ILE A 65 -0.44 3.15 14.75
CA ILE A 65 -1.36 2.05 15.02
C ILE A 65 -1.01 0.87 14.12
N TYR A 66 -0.58 -0.23 14.74
CA TYR A 66 -0.29 -1.47 14.02
C TYR A 66 -1.58 -2.25 13.72
N ALA A 67 -1.86 -2.49 12.46
CA ALA A 67 -3.04 -3.21 11.96
C ALA A 67 -2.70 -4.54 11.28
N GLY A 68 -1.44 -5.00 11.34
CA GLY A 68 -1.00 -6.25 10.74
C GLY A 68 -1.43 -7.49 11.53
N LYS A 69 -1.49 -8.63 10.85
CA LYS A 69 -1.68 -9.93 11.50
C LYS A 69 -0.37 -10.35 12.19
N ARG A 70 -0.39 -10.56 13.49
CA ARG A 70 0.69 -11.28 14.18
C ARG A 70 0.20 -12.66 14.53
N GLY A 71 0.95 -13.71 14.15
CA GLY A 71 0.63 -15.09 14.47
C GLY A 71 0.28 -15.26 15.95
N GLY A 72 -0.88 -15.88 16.23
CA GLY A 72 -1.34 -16.20 17.58
C GLY A 72 -2.01 -15.08 18.39
N LYS A 73 -2.17 -13.87 17.86
CA LYS A 73 -2.96 -12.81 18.51
C LYS A 73 -4.21 -12.47 17.69
N PRO A 74 -5.32 -12.06 18.35
CA PRO A 74 -6.48 -11.53 17.63
C PRO A 74 -6.01 -10.42 16.71
N SER A 75 -6.13 -10.62 15.39
CA SER A 75 -5.82 -9.59 14.41
C SER A 75 -7.07 -8.80 14.12
N HIS A 76 -6.93 -7.49 13.94
CA HIS A 76 -7.99 -6.70 13.34
C HIS A 76 -8.39 -7.34 12.01
N ASN A 77 -9.66 -7.70 11.85
CA ASN A 77 -10.18 -8.08 10.55
C ASN A 77 -10.28 -6.81 9.66
N GLN A 78 -10.46 -6.96 8.37
CA GLN A 78 -10.49 -5.80 7.45
C GLN A 78 -11.61 -4.81 7.84
N THR A 79 -12.73 -5.30 8.33
CA THR A 79 -13.85 -4.48 8.81
C THR A 79 -13.45 -3.61 10.01
N ASP A 80 -12.65 -4.15 10.93
CA ASP A 80 -12.19 -3.41 12.10
C ASP A 80 -11.17 -2.33 11.72
N ILE A 81 -10.29 -2.63 10.76
CA ILE A 81 -9.34 -1.64 10.21
C ILE A 81 -10.10 -0.49 9.55
N SER A 82 -11.11 -0.80 8.73
CA SER A 82 -11.93 0.23 8.08
C SER A 82 -12.68 1.09 9.10
N LYS A 83 -13.25 0.51 10.15
CA LYS A 83 -13.91 1.25 11.24
C LYS A 83 -12.93 2.18 11.94
N LEU A 84 -11.72 1.71 12.22
CA LEU A 84 -10.68 2.50 12.87
C LEU A 84 -10.27 3.70 12.01
N ILE A 85 -10.04 3.50 10.71
CA ILE A 85 -9.74 4.58 9.77
C ILE A 85 -10.86 5.62 9.75
N ILE A 86 -12.12 5.17 9.63
CA ILE A 86 -13.32 6.03 9.60
C ILE A 86 -13.44 6.84 10.88
N GLN A 87 -13.25 6.21 12.04
CA GLN A 87 -13.34 6.88 13.34
C GLN A 87 -12.35 8.04 13.44
N HIS A 88 -11.08 7.78 13.18
CA HIS A 88 -10.05 8.83 13.25
C HIS A 88 -10.27 9.94 12.22
N ALA A 89 -10.76 9.62 11.01
CA ALA A 89 -11.10 10.63 10.03
C ALA A 89 -12.29 11.51 10.47
N LYS A 90 -13.33 10.92 11.06
CA LYS A 90 -14.48 11.65 11.61
C LYS A 90 -14.11 12.53 12.82
N ASP A 91 -13.08 12.14 13.55
CA ASP A 91 -12.50 12.95 14.64
C ASP A 91 -11.64 14.12 14.10
N GLY A 92 -11.63 14.34 12.78
CA GLY A 92 -10.92 15.44 12.12
C GLY A 92 -9.42 15.23 11.97
N GLN A 93 -8.91 14.01 12.19
CA GLN A 93 -7.49 13.72 12.08
C GLN A 93 -7.09 13.43 10.61
N ARG A 94 -5.85 13.76 10.25
CA ARG A 94 -5.23 13.37 8.99
C ARG A 94 -4.76 11.93 9.12
N VAL A 95 -5.50 11.01 8.49
CA VAL A 95 -5.27 9.57 8.64
C VAL A 95 -4.47 9.05 7.46
N LEU A 96 -3.30 8.50 7.73
CA LEU A 96 -2.49 7.81 6.74
C LEU A 96 -2.62 6.31 6.93
N ARG A 97 -3.19 5.63 5.93
CA ARG A 97 -3.18 4.17 5.83
C ARG A 97 -1.95 3.75 5.03
N LEU A 98 -0.91 3.26 5.71
CA LEU A 98 0.36 2.88 5.11
C LEU A 98 0.37 1.37 4.82
N LYS A 99 0.59 1.01 3.56
CA LYS A 99 0.48 -0.35 3.03
C LYS A 99 1.78 -0.78 2.37
N GLY A 100 2.22 -2.01 2.61
CA GLY A 100 3.38 -2.55 1.89
C GLY A 100 3.16 -2.54 0.37
N GLY A 101 4.21 -2.30 -0.41
CA GLY A 101 4.13 -2.21 -1.87
C GLY A 101 3.31 -1.02 -2.36
N ASP A 102 2.28 -1.31 -3.14
CA ASP A 102 1.32 -0.37 -3.70
C ASP A 102 -0.09 -0.63 -3.13
N PRO A 103 -0.88 0.41 -2.79
CA PRO A 103 -2.21 0.23 -2.17
C PRO A 103 -3.21 -0.55 -3.04
N PHE A 104 -3.06 -0.50 -4.38
CA PHE A 104 -4.01 -1.08 -5.34
C PHE A 104 -3.50 -2.35 -6.03
N VAL A 105 -2.30 -2.85 -5.65
CA VAL A 105 -1.76 -4.10 -6.19
C VAL A 105 -1.80 -5.18 -5.11
N PHE A 106 -2.83 -6.04 -5.13
CA PHE A 106 -3.08 -7.14 -4.18
C PHE A 106 -3.01 -6.75 -2.69
N ALA A 107 -3.37 -5.50 -2.40
CA ALA A 107 -3.25 -4.90 -1.06
C ALA A 107 -4.60 -4.50 -0.44
N ARG A 108 -5.73 -4.88 -1.04
CA ARG A 108 -7.09 -4.56 -0.57
C ARG A 108 -7.40 -3.05 -0.47
N GLY A 109 -6.61 -2.20 -1.09
CA GLY A 109 -6.84 -0.75 -1.06
C GLY A 109 -8.15 -0.33 -1.74
N ALA A 110 -8.62 -1.10 -2.73
CA ALA A 110 -9.92 -0.86 -3.37
C ALA A 110 -11.06 -1.04 -2.36
N GLU A 111 -11.05 -2.09 -1.53
CA GLU A 111 -12.06 -2.30 -0.48
C GLU A 111 -12.07 -1.13 0.52
N GLU A 112 -10.88 -0.67 0.94
CA GLU A 112 -10.74 0.47 1.84
C GLU A 112 -11.30 1.75 1.18
N SER A 113 -11.00 2.00 -0.10
CA SER A 113 -11.49 3.18 -0.82
C SER A 113 -13.01 3.17 -1.01
N PHE A 114 -13.63 2.01 -1.30
CA PHE A 114 -15.07 1.89 -1.37
C PHE A 114 -15.74 2.21 -0.03
N THR A 115 -15.20 1.66 1.06
CA THR A 115 -15.72 1.92 2.41
C THR A 115 -15.62 3.41 2.80
N LEU A 116 -14.54 4.09 2.39
CA LEU A 116 -14.38 5.53 2.61
C LEU A 116 -15.44 6.34 1.84
N ASN A 117 -15.68 5.99 0.57
CA ASN A 117 -16.73 6.62 -0.26
C ASN A 117 -18.11 6.44 0.37
N GLU A 118 -18.48 5.23 0.81
CA GLU A 118 -19.75 4.96 1.47
C GLU A 118 -19.97 5.79 2.75
N ASN A 119 -18.88 6.18 3.40
CA ASN A 119 -18.90 7.02 4.60
C ASN A 119 -18.71 8.52 4.33
N ASN A 120 -18.69 8.94 3.05
CA ASN A 120 -18.44 10.33 2.63
C ASN A 120 -17.12 10.92 3.17
N ILE A 121 -16.08 10.09 3.28
CA ILE A 121 -14.74 10.52 3.69
C ILE A 121 -13.90 10.78 2.46
N SER A 122 -13.35 11.98 2.38
CA SER A 122 -12.39 12.34 1.32
C SER A 122 -11.11 11.52 1.46
N TYR A 123 -10.63 10.97 0.36
CA TYR A 123 -9.38 10.20 0.38
C TYR A 123 -8.53 10.46 -0.85
N ARG A 124 -7.26 10.14 -0.73
CA ARG A 124 -6.26 10.16 -1.81
C ARG A 124 -5.49 8.86 -1.82
N VAL A 125 -5.17 8.37 -3.02
CA VAL A 125 -4.26 7.23 -3.19
C VAL A 125 -2.91 7.75 -3.66
N ILE A 126 -1.86 7.34 -2.95
CA ILE A 126 -0.47 7.63 -3.30
C ILE A 126 0.19 6.28 -3.62
N PRO A 127 0.56 6.04 -4.87
CA PRO A 127 1.15 4.78 -5.27
C PRO A 127 2.51 4.54 -4.60
N GLY A 128 2.88 3.28 -4.49
CA GLY A 128 4.21 2.84 -4.09
C GLY A 128 4.80 1.88 -5.11
N ILE A 129 6.08 1.58 -4.99
CA ILE A 129 6.72 0.55 -5.81
C ILE A 129 6.24 -0.80 -5.30
N THR A 130 5.46 -1.51 -6.13
CA THR A 130 4.99 -2.86 -5.78
C THR A 130 6.15 -3.84 -5.69
N SER A 131 6.02 -4.87 -4.82
CA SER A 131 7.10 -5.81 -4.50
C SER A 131 7.69 -6.53 -5.72
N SER A 132 6.87 -6.84 -6.72
CA SER A 132 7.34 -7.47 -7.96
C SER A 132 8.32 -6.58 -8.72
N ILE A 133 7.97 -5.31 -8.93
CA ILE A 133 8.82 -4.36 -9.65
C ILE A 133 10.10 -4.06 -8.85
N GLY A 134 9.96 -3.82 -7.54
CA GLY A 134 11.11 -3.59 -6.68
C GLY A 134 12.03 -4.79 -6.56
N GLY A 135 11.47 -5.99 -6.40
CA GLY A 135 12.23 -7.24 -6.29
C GLY A 135 12.97 -7.60 -7.58
N MET A 136 12.31 -7.52 -8.73
CA MET A 136 12.96 -7.75 -10.03
C MET A 136 14.09 -6.74 -10.27
N ALA A 137 13.87 -5.46 -10.01
CA ALA A 137 14.89 -4.43 -10.15
C ALA A 137 16.11 -4.70 -9.24
N SER A 138 15.87 -5.09 -7.98
CA SER A 138 16.94 -5.44 -7.03
C SER A 138 17.74 -6.67 -7.46
N ALA A 139 17.10 -7.61 -8.18
CA ALA A 139 17.72 -8.80 -8.74
C ALA A 139 18.33 -8.56 -10.12
N SER A 140 18.30 -7.35 -10.66
CA SER A 140 18.72 -7.01 -12.02
C SER A 140 17.97 -7.80 -13.12
N ILE A 141 16.70 -8.14 -12.84
CA ILE A 141 15.81 -8.84 -13.77
C ILE A 141 14.88 -7.81 -14.43
N PRO A 142 14.99 -7.56 -15.74
CA PRO A 142 14.07 -6.65 -16.42
C PRO A 142 12.68 -7.28 -16.52
N ALA A 143 11.66 -6.55 -16.09
CA ALA A 143 10.27 -6.99 -16.20
C ALA A 143 9.82 -7.14 -17.67
N THR A 144 10.37 -6.32 -18.56
CA THR A 144 10.13 -6.36 -20.00
C THR A 144 11.42 -6.15 -20.77
N SER A 145 11.52 -6.78 -21.95
CA SER A 145 12.64 -6.58 -22.89
C SER A 145 12.13 -6.68 -24.32
N ARG A 146 12.56 -5.75 -25.19
CA ARG A 146 12.09 -5.66 -26.58
C ARG A 146 12.22 -6.97 -27.36
N ASN A 147 13.24 -7.77 -27.05
CA ASN A 147 13.58 -8.98 -27.80
C ASN A 147 13.03 -10.26 -27.14
N THR A 148 12.47 -10.19 -25.93
CA THR A 148 12.05 -11.37 -25.16
C THR A 148 10.57 -11.35 -24.80
N ASN A 149 10.02 -10.21 -24.39
CA ASN A 149 8.63 -10.15 -23.95
C ASN A 149 8.01 -8.75 -24.11
N SER A 150 6.75 -8.74 -24.54
CA SER A 150 5.92 -7.55 -24.69
C SER A 150 4.81 -7.47 -23.63
N SER A 151 4.73 -8.46 -22.74
CA SER A 151 3.69 -8.53 -21.72
C SER A 151 4.21 -9.12 -20.42
N ILE A 152 3.55 -8.72 -19.34
CA ILE A 152 3.75 -9.25 -17.99
C ILE A 152 2.39 -9.43 -17.34
N LEU A 153 2.21 -10.53 -16.64
CA LEU A 153 1.00 -10.83 -15.88
C LEU A 153 1.33 -10.85 -14.39
N PHE A 154 0.56 -10.10 -13.61
CA PHE A 154 0.56 -10.17 -12.16
C PHE A 154 -0.59 -11.04 -11.68
N LEU A 155 -0.28 -12.07 -10.89
CA LEU A 155 -1.25 -12.96 -10.28
C LEU A 155 -1.10 -12.94 -8.75
N THR A 156 -2.21 -13.18 -8.05
CA THR A 156 -2.13 -13.57 -6.65
C THR A 156 -2.11 -15.08 -6.54
N GLY A 157 -1.25 -15.63 -5.68
CA GLY A 157 -1.20 -17.05 -5.37
C GLY A 157 -2.16 -17.48 -4.26
N HIS A 158 -2.86 -16.51 -3.62
CA HIS A 158 -3.76 -16.80 -2.52
C HIS A 158 -5.09 -16.04 -2.67
N ASN A 159 -6.19 -16.76 -2.48
CA ASN A 159 -7.50 -16.18 -2.25
C ASN A 159 -7.66 -15.72 -0.78
N THR A 160 -8.85 -15.28 -0.38
CA THR A 160 -9.13 -14.86 1.00
C THR A 160 -8.96 -15.96 2.05
N ASN A 161 -9.01 -17.23 1.63
CA ASN A 161 -8.85 -18.41 2.48
C ASN A 161 -7.38 -18.90 2.55
N GLY A 162 -6.46 -18.27 1.80
CA GLY A 162 -5.06 -18.69 1.72
C GLY A 162 -4.81 -19.84 0.73
N GLU A 163 -5.78 -20.14 -0.12
CA GLU A 163 -5.71 -21.17 -1.16
C GLU A 163 -5.47 -20.55 -2.53
N MET A 164 -4.99 -21.33 -3.48
CA MET A 164 -4.85 -20.89 -4.87
C MET A 164 -6.23 -20.49 -5.42
N PRO A 165 -6.37 -19.35 -6.09
CA PRO A 165 -7.64 -18.97 -6.72
C PRO A 165 -8.07 -19.96 -7.81
N ASP A 166 -9.32 -20.40 -7.75
CA ASP A 166 -9.88 -21.38 -8.69
C ASP A 166 -10.23 -20.78 -10.06
N ASP A 167 -10.33 -19.47 -10.17
CA ASP A 167 -10.72 -18.72 -11.37
C ASP A 167 -9.55 -18.44 -12.32
N ILE A 168 -8.32 -18.90 -11.99
CA ILE A 168 -7.13 -18.72 -12.84
C ILE A 168 -7.20 -19.65 -14.05
N ASN A 169 -7.27 -19.07 -15.23
CA ASN A 169 -7.16 -19.82 -16.48
C ASN A 169 -5.68 -20.15 -16.80
N TRP A 170 -5.18 -21.27 -16.27
CA TRP A 170 -3.78 -21.69 -16.44
C TRP A 170 -3.36 -21.89 -17.90
N GLN A 171 -4.29 -22.28 -18.80
CA GLN A 171 -3.98 -22.40 -20.23
C GLN A 171 -3.69 -21.03 -20.86
N ALA A 172 -4.37 -19.98 -20.42
CA ALA A 172 -4.09 -18.62 -20.84
C ALA A 172 -2.78 -18.10 -20.21
N VAL A 173 -2.57 -18.35 -18.93
CA VAL A 173 -1.34 -17.97 -18.19
C VAL A 173 -0.09 -18.56 -18.85
N ALA A 174 -0.13 -19.83 -19.25
CA ALA A 174 1.00 -20.52 -19.89
C ALA A 174 1.45 -19.88 -21.22
N LYS A 175 0.64 -19.01 -21.82
CA LYS A 175 0.97 -18.27 -23.05
C LYS A 175 1.63 -16.91 -22.77
N ILE A 176 1.67 -16.46 -21.52
CA ILE A 176 2.25 -15.19 -21.14
C ILE A 176 3.75 -15.37 -20.86
N PRO A 177 4.62 -14.60 -21.52
CA PRO A 177 6.07 -14.81 -21.44
C PRO A 177 6.66 -14.51 -20.06
N VAL A 178 6.06 -13.63 -19.28
CA VAL A 178 6.48 -13.30 -17.92
C VAL A 178 5.29 -13.29 -16.98
N VAL A 179 5.34 -14.11 -15.95
CA VAL A 179 4.32 -14.18 -14.91
C VAL A 179 4.97 -13.91 -13.56
N VAL A 180 4.40 -13.01 -12.78
CA VAL A 180 4.82 -12.70 -11.42
C VAL A 180 3.69 -13.03 -10.47
N MET A 181 3.98 -13.90 -9.51
CA MET A 181 3.00 -14.37 -8.54
C MET A 181 3.28 -13.73 -7.18
N TYR A 182 2.24 -13.10 -6.62
CA TYR A 182 2.26 -12.57 -5.26
C TYR A 182 1.76 -13.64 -4.28
N MET A 183 2.49 -13.79 -3.16
CA MET A 183 2.20 -14.82 -2.16
C MET A 183 2.08 -14.22 -0.76
#